data_b4dba5f4fca22e6e77b59a24ae1aecca
#
_entry.id   b4dba5f4fca22e6e77b59a24ae1aecca
#
_cell.length_a   1.000
_cell.length_b   1.000
_cell.length_c   1.000
_cell.angle_alpha   90.00
_cell.angle_beta   90.00
_cell.angle_gamma   90.00
#
_symmetry.space_group_name_H-M   'P 1'
#
loop_
_entity.id
_entity.type
_entity.pdbx_description
1 polymer ?
#
loop_
_entity_poly.entity_id
_entity_poly.type
_entity_poly.pdbx_seq_one_letter_code
_entity_poly.pdbx_strand_id
1 'polypeptide(L)'
;MHHIDVKLLDERLKSHPPAYATDGAAGLDLRACLPAAITLHPGETTLIPSGLAIHLADPGLAAMVLPRSGLGHKHGIVLGNLVGLIDSDYQGQIFVSLSNR
;
A
#
# COMPACT_ATOMS: atom_id res chain seq x y z
N MET A 1 -6.08 -20.88 -6.96
CA MET A 1 -5.14 -19.80 -6.55
C MET A 1 -5.00 -18.80 -7.68
N HIS A 2 -5.07 -17.51 -7.34
CA HIS A 2 -4.88 -16.45 -8.30
C HIS A 2 -3.42 -15.98 -8.30
N HIS A 3 -2.88 -15.74 -9.48
CA HIS A 3 -1.57 -15.10 -9.64
C HIS A 3 -1.79 -13.67 -10.12
N ILE A 4 -1.15 -12.73 -9.45
CA ILE A 4 -1.25 -11.31 -9.75
C ILE A 4 0.12 -10.82 -10.19
N ASP A 5 0.14 -10.13 -11.33
CA ASP A 5 1.37 -9.51 -11.81
C ASP A 5 1.71 -8.29 -10.96
N VAL A 6 2.95 -8.21 -10.52
CA VAL A 6 3.48 -7.10 -9.74
C VAL A 6 4.70 -6.53 -10.44
N LYS A 7 4.72 -5.22 -10.64
CA LYS A 7 5.85 -4.51 -11.22
C LYS A 7 6.51 -3.65 -10.14
N LEU A 8 7.82 -3.85 -9.93
CA LEU A 8 8.61 -3.02 -9.05
C LEU A 8 9.08 -1.80 -9.84
N LEU A 9 8.64 -0.61 -9.42
CA LEU A 9 8.90 0.64 -10.12
C LEU A 9 10.13 1.38 -9.58
N ASP A 10 10.63 0.97 -8.42
CA ASP A 10 11.73 1.64 -7.73
C ASP A 10 12.78 0.62 -7.28
N GLU A 11 14.05 0.96 -7.49
CA GLU A 11 15.20 0.12 -7.11
C GLU A 11 15.23 -0.22 -5.63
N ARG A 12 14.69 0.65 -4.76
CA ARG A 12 14.64 0.43 -3.31
C ARG A 12 13.88 -0.83 -2.93
N LEU A 13 12.89 -1.23 -3.73
CA LEU A 13 12.09 -2.43 -3.46
C LEU A 13 12.82 -3.73 -3.77
N LYS A 14 13.93 -3.69 -4.49
CA LYS A 14 14.70 -4.92 -4.80
C LYS A 14 15.26 -5.56 -3.54
N SER A 15 15.62 -4.77 -2.53
CA SER A 15 16.08 -5.28 -1.23
C SER A 15 14.93 -5.64 -0.29
N HIS A 16 13.74 -5.12 -0.54
CA HIS A 16 12.54 -5.38 0.26
C HIS A 16 11.35 -5.67 -0.64
N PRO A 17 11.36 -6.78 -1.43
CA PRO A 17 10.25 -7.09 -2.31
C PRO A 17 8.97 -7.38 -1.50
N PRO A 18 7.79 -7.19 -2.12
CA PRO A 18 6.55 -7.50 -1.44
C PRO A 18 6.52 -8.95 -0.96
N ALA A 19 6.17 -9.14 0.31
CA ALA A 19 6.08 -10.46 0.90
C ALA A 19 5.06 -10.43 2.04
N TYR A 20 4.43 -11.58 2.29
CA TYR A 20 3.60 -11.73 3.48
C TYR A 20 4.48 -11.77 4.71
N ALA A 21 4.09 -11.03 5.76
CA ALA A 21 4.86 -10.97 6.99
C ALA A 21 4.90 -12.31 7.73
N THR A 22 3.82 -13.09 7.64
CA THR A 22 3.72 -14.44 8.20
C THR A 22 2.97 -15.35 7.25
N ASP A 23 3.06 -16.66 7.45
CA ASP A 23 2.33 -17.64 6.64
C ASP A 23 0.81 -17.49 6.73
N GLY A 24 0.33 -17.00 7.86
CA GLY A 24 -1.09 -16.78 8.08
C GLY A 24 -1.57 -15.37 7.74
N ALA A 25 -0.73 -14.52 7.20
CA ALA A 25 -1.11 -13.15 6.87
C ALA A 25 -2.11 -13.14 5.71
N ALA A 26 -3.23 -12.44 5.89
CA ALA A 26 -4.24 -12.27 4.84
C ALA A 26 -3.84 -11.16 3.86
N GLY A 27 -3.16 -10.13 4.35
CA GLY A 27 -2.75 -8.98 3.57
C GLY A 27 -1.25 -8.95 3.31
N LEU A 28 -0.89 -8.31 2.21
CA LEU A 28 0.49 -8.06 1.83
C LEU A 28 0.86 -6.64 2.28
N ASP A 29 1.95 -6.51 3.05
CA ASP A 29 2.38 -5.19 3.52
C ASP A 29 2.94 -4.34 2.38
N LEU A 30 2.48 -3.09 2.33
CA LEU A 30 3.07 -2.05 1.50
C LEU A 30 4.04 -1.22 2.34
N ARG A 31 5.14 -0.81 1.74
CA ARG A 31 6.13 0.08 2.35
C ARG A 31 6.06 1.46 1.73
N ALA A 32 6.39 2.47 2.53
CA ALA A 32 6.63 3.82 2.00
C ALA A 32 7.93 3.79 1.20
N CYS A 33 7.84 4.04 -0.10
CA CYS A 33 9.00 4.07 -0.99
C CYS A 33 9.49 5.51 -1.13
N LEU A 34 10.26 5.95 -0.16
CA LEU A 34 10.73 7.33 -0.03
C LEU A 34 12.25 7.36 0.08
N PRO A 35 12.91 8.43 -0.44
CA PRO A 35 14.36 8.58 -0.34
C PRO A 35 14.83 8.86 1.10
N ALA A 36 13.95 9.41 1.94
CA ALA A 36 14.23 9.71 3.33
C ALA A 36 12.93 9.71 4.12
N ALA A 37 13.04 9.62 5.45
CA ALA A 37 11.88 9.73 6.34
C ALA A 37 11.22 11.11 6.18
N ILE A 38 9.90 11.12 6.27
CA ILE A 38 9.12 12.36 6.28
C ILE A 38 8.39 12.48 7.61
N THR A 39 8.04 13.72 7.96
CA THR A 39 7.21 14.00 9.13
C THR A 39 5.79 14.31 8.67
N LEU A 40 4.83 13.64 9.25
CA LEU A 40 3.41 13.87 9.01
C LEU A 40 2.82 14.43 10.29
N HIS A 41 2.55 15.74 10.31
CA HIS A 41 1.99 16.41 11.49
C HIS A 41 0.52 16.04 11.70
N PRO A 42 0.01 16.19 12.94
CA PRO A 42 -1.41 15.93 13.20
C PRO A 42 -2.33 16.70 12.26
N GLY A 43 -3.31 16.01 11.71
CA GLY A 43 -4.25 16.58 10.74
C GLY A 43 -3.77 16.61 9.30
N GLU A 44 -2.51 16.28 9.04
CA GLU A 44 -2.00 16.23 7.67
C GLU A 44 -2.33 14.92 6.97
N THR A 45 -2.55 15.01 5.66
CA THR A 45 -2.73 13.86 4.76
C THR A 45 -1.84 14.04 3.55
N THR A 46 -1.15 12.99 3.14
CA THR A 46 -0.28 13.03 1.96
C THR A 46 -0.32 11.71 1.22
N LEU A 47 -0.03 11.75 -0.08
CA LEU A 47 0.12 10.55 -0.89
C LEU A 47 1.54 10.02 -0.77
N ILE A 48 1.65 8.76 -0.38
CA ILE A 48 2.94 8.07 -0.22
C ILE A 48 3.07 7.05 -1.33
N PRO A 49 4.12 7.10 -2.16
CA PRO A 49 4.33 6.09 -3.17
C PRO A 49 4.72 4.75 -2.55
N SER A 50 4.15 3.67 -3.07
CA SER A 50 4.52 2.31 -2.67
C SER A 50 5.69 1.76 -3.48
N GLY A 51 5.97 2.36 -4.63
CA GLY A 51 7.01 1.91 -5.55
C GLY A 51 6.60 0.70 -6.38
N LEU A 52 5.35 0.25 -6.29
CA LEU A 52 4.89 -0.88 -7.09
C LEU A 52 3.55 -0.63 -7.78
N ALA A 53 3.34 -1.39 -8.85
CA ALA A 53 2.08 -1.46 -9.55
C ALA A 53 1.64 -2.92 -9.63
N ILE A 54 0.34 -3.15 -9.67
CA ILE A 54 -0.23 -4.48 -9.84
C ILE A 54 -1.15 -4.48 -11.06
N HIS A 55 -1.34 -5.65 -11.64
CA HIS A 55 -2.33 -5.84 -12.69
C HIS A 55 -3.19 -7.06 -12.35
N LEU A 56 -4.40 -6.81 -11.91
CA LEU A 56 -5.34 -7.86 -11.57
C LEU A 56 -5.88 -8.56 -12.82
N ALA A 57 -6.20 -7.78 -13.85
CA ALA A 57 -6.62 -8.22 -15.20
C ALA A 57 -7.94 -8.98 -15.23
N ASP A 58 -8.49 -9.37 -14.12
CA ASP A 58 -9.74 -10.13 -14.01
C ASP A 58 -10.83 -9.24 -13.42
N PRO A 59 -11.89 -8.91 -14.18
CA PRO A 59 -12.96 -8.05 -13.67
C PRO A 59 -13.73 -8.64 -12.49
N GLY A 60 -13.53 -9.92 -12.18
CA GLY A 60 -14.06 -10.55 -10.97
C GLY A 60 -13.23 -10.26 -9.72
N LEU A 61 -12.11 -9.55 -9.86
CA LEU A 61 -11.20 -9.23 -8.76
C LEU A 61 -11.08 -7.73 -8.55
N ALA A 62 -10.84 -7.36 -7.31
CA ALA A 62 -10.42 -6.02 -6.92
C ALA A 62 -9.40 -6.15 -5.79
N ALA A 63 -8.58 -5.11 -5.61
CA ALA A 63 -7.69 -5.03 -4.45
C ALA A 63 -8.14 -3.91 -3.54
N MET A 64 -7.88 -4.06 -2.24
CA MET A 64 -8.15 -3.02 -1.26
C MET A 64 -6.88 -2.69 -0.49
N VAL A 65 -6.60 -1.41 -0.34
CA VAL A 65 -5.54 -0.91 0.54
C VAL A 65 -6.20 -0.53 1.86
N LEU A 66 -5.71 -1.15 2.93
CA LEU A 66 -6.25 -0.97 4.28
C LEU A 66 -5.16 -0.47 5.22
N PRO A 67 -5.51 0.30 6.26
CA PRO A 67 -4.55 0.69 7.28
C PRO A 67 -4.16 -0.51 8.14
N ARG A 68 -2.97 -0.45 8.74
CA ARG A 68 -2.60 -1.41 9.75
C ARG A 68 -3.29 -1.06 11.07
N SER A 69 -3.92 -2.05 11.70
CA SER A 69 -4.70 -1.84 12.92
C SER A 69 -3.88 -1.23 14.06
N GLY A 70 -2.65 -1.71 14.26
CA GLY A 70 -1.79 -1.20 15.33
C GLY A 70 -1.37 0.25 15.12
N LEU A 71 -1.02 0.62 13.89
CA LEU A 71 -0.67 2.00 13.56
C LEU A 71 -1.87 2.93 13.74
N GLY A 72 -3.05 2.50 13.30
CA GLY A 72 -4.26 3.29 13.45
C GLY A 72 -4.66 3.46 14.91
N HIS A 73 -4.71 2.37 15.63
CA HIS A 73 -5.17 2.38 17.04
C HIS A 73 -4.19 3.11 17.96
N LYS A 74 -2.90 2.81 17.87
CA LYS A 74 -1.88 3.33 18.80
C LYS A 74 -1.35 4.69 18.43
N HIS A 75 -1.24 4.98 17.11
CA HIS A 75 -0.53 6.16 16.63
C HIS A 75 -1.38 7.09 15.77
N GLY A 76 -2.62 6.72 15.48
CA GLY A 76 -3.50 7.54 14.65
C GLY A 76 -3.10 7.63 13.19
N ILE A 77 -2.23 6.74 12.71
CA ILE A 77 -1.81 6.69 11.31
C ILE A 77 -2.79 5.81 10.55
N VAL A 78 -3.60 6.44 9.72
CA VAL A 78 -4.71 5.81 9.01
C VAL A 78 -4.68 6.24 7.53
N LEU A 79 -5.64 5.75 6.74
CA LEU A 79 -5.81 6.21 5.37
C LEU A 79 -6.74 7.41 5.32
N GLY A 80 -6.33 8.46 4.61
CA GLY A 80 -7.13 9.65 4.42
C GLY A 80 -8.41 9.40 3.63
N ASN A 81 -8.39 8.39 2.74
CA ASN A 81 -9.55 7.95 1.98
C ASN A 81 -10.31 6.77 2.62
N LEU A 82 -9.95 6.39 3.83
CA LEU A 82 -10.51 5.30 4.62
C LEU A 82 -10.14 3.91 4.05
N VAL A 83 -10.49 3.62 2.83
CA VAL A 83 -10.15 2.41 2.09
C VAL A 83 -9.78 2.81 0.66
N GLY A 84 -8.65 2.31 0.18
CA GLY A 84 -8.28 2.47 -1.22
C GLY A 84 -8.78 1.27 -2.03
N LEU A 85 -9.64 1.49 -3.00
CA LEU A 85 -10.11 0.43 -3.91
C LEU A 85 -9.33 0.50 -5.21
N ILE A 86 -8.77 -0.64 -5.62
CA ILE A 86 -7.99 -0.76 -6.86
C ILE A 86 -8.78 -1.64 -7.82
N ASP A 87 -9.15 -1.05 -8.96
CA ASP A 87 -9.89 -1.74 -10.02
C ASP A 87 -9.00 -2.73 -10.77
N SER A 88 -9.63 -3.72 -11.39
CA SER A 88 -8.91 -4.79 -12.11
C SER A 88 -8.08 -4.29 -13.30
N ASP A 89 -8.46 -3.15 -13.88
CA ASP A 89 -7.78 -2.56 -15.04
C ASP A 89 -6.80 -1.44 -14.67
N TYR A 90 -6.65 -1.12 -13.39
CA TYR A 90 -5.68 -0.13 -12.96
C TYR A 90 -4.28 -0.72 -12.96
N GLN A 91 -3.36 -0.11 -13.72
CA GLN A 91 -1.98 -0.57 -13.87
C GLN A 91 -0.94 0.47 -13.43
N GLY A 92 -1.38 1.59 -12.88
CA GLY A 92 -0.49 2.63 -12.38
C GLY A 92 0.13 2.29 -11.03
N GLN A 93 1.05 3.13 -10.57
CA GLN A 93 1.62 2.96 -9.24
C GLN A 93 0.55 3.05 -8.17
N ILE A 94 0.66 2.20 -7.15
CA ILE A 94 -0.16 2.30 -5.95
C ILE A 94 0.41 3.38 -5.05
N PHE A 95 -0.42 4.38 -4.76
CA PHE A 95 -0.14 5.40 -3.75
C PHE A 95 -1.02 5.15 -2.54
N VAL A 96 -0.46 5.41 -1.37
CA VAL A 96 -1.20 5.31 -0.11
C VAL A 96 -1.50 6.71 0.39
N SER A 97 -2.78 7.05 0.52
CA SER A 97 -3.21 8.29 1.16
C SER A 97 -3.07 8.14 2.67
N LEU A 98 -1.98 8.65 3.22
CA LEU A 98 -1.65 8.47 4.63
C LEU A 98 -2.01 9.72 5.42
N SER A 99 -2.71 9.52 6.53
CA SER A 99 -3.19 10.61 7.38
C SER A 99 -2.77 10.40 8.83
N ASN A 100 -2.32 11.47 9.46
CA ASN A 100 -2.10 11.51 10.91
C ASN A 100 -3.34 12.11 11.57
N ARG A 101 -4.14 11.23 12.11
CA ARG A 101 -5.41 11.59 12.75
C ARG A 101 -5.21 12.30 14.10
#